data_60dd4a4aa61346041484193d035dc4c3
#
_entry.id   60dd4a4aa61346041484193d035dc4c3
#
_cell.length_a   1.000
_cell.length_b   1.000
_cell.length_c   1.000
_cell.angle_alpha   90.00
_cell.angle_beta   90.00
_cell.angle_gamma   90.00
#
_symmetry.space_group_name_H-M   'P 1'
#
loop_
_entity.id
_entity.type
_entity.pdbx_description
1 polymer ?
#
loop_
_entity_poly.entity_id
_entity_poly.type
_entity_poly.pdbx_seq_one_letter_code
_entity_poly.pdbx_strand_id
1 'polypeptide(L)'
;MKNKKIAIIGLGYVGLPLAIEFGKKREVIGFDINKGRIAELKNNNDPTLEITKQEFKDSIHLSFTTNLGDLKDCNIFIVTVPTPIDKHKRPDLTALEKSSETIGSVLKKGDIVIYESTVYPGATEEICVPILEKHSGLIFNKDFYCGYSPERINPGDKKHRIVNIKKITAGSTPEIATEVDELYKEIIVAGTHKANSIKVAEAAKVIENTQRDLNIALINELALIFKKLDIDTEAVLEAAGTKWNFLPFRPGLVGGHCIGVDPYYLTHKANEVGYYPEMILAGRRLNDNMGSYVVDQVSKLMTKKHIHIVGANILIMGLTFKENCTDLRNSRVVDLVEEFKNFNCNVDIYDPWIDKKQADHEYNIQTIEKPIKAKYDAIIIAVAHDEFKLLTEKQIRSYGKSNHILYDIKYLLKVSETDGRL
;
A
#
# COMPACT_ATOMS: atom_id res chain seq x y z
N MET A 1 -25.29 19.00 -10.16
CA MET A 1 -24.73 17.73 -9.58
C MET A 1 -25.78 16.81 -8.94
N LYS A 2 -26.82 17.30 -8.25
CA LYS A 2 -27.73 16.45 -7.42
C LYS A 2 -28.42 15.27 -8.16
N ASN A 3 -28.59 15.34 -9.46
CA ASN A 3 -29.26 14.29 -10.26
C ASN A 3 -28.31 13.43 -11.11
N LYS A 4 -26.99 13.61 -11.00
CA LYS A 4 -26.01 12.81 -11.76
C LYS A 4 -25.78 11.48 -11.02
N LYS A 5 -25.89 10.35 -11.75
CA LYS A 5 -25.56 9.01 -11.23
C LYS A 5 -24.06 8.78 -11.28
N ILE A 6 -23.55 8.08 -10.28
CA ILE A 6 -22.13 7.75 -10.16
C ILE A 6 -21.91 6.28 -10.50
N ALA A 7 -20.89 5.99 -11.31
CA ALA A 7 -20.32 4.66 -11.45
C ALA A 7 -18.94 4.65 -10.79
N ILE A 8 -18.68 3.69 -9.91
CA ILE A 8 -17.34 3.45 -9.33
C ILE A 8 -16.76 2.19 -9.95
N ILE A 9 -15.61 2.34 -10.60
CA ILE A 9 -14.96 1.30 -11.40
C ILE A 9 -13.78 0.72 -10.60
N GLY A 10 -13.90 -0.55 -10.20
CA GLY A 10 -12.98 -1.21 -9.30
C GLY A 10 -13.45 -1.10 -7.84
N LEU A 11 -13.73 -2.22 -7.20
CA LEU A 11 -14.31 -2.27 -5.85
C LEU A 11 -13.34 -2.91 -4.85
N GLY A 12 -12.09 -2.44 -4.89
CA GLY A 12 -11.03 -2.78 -3.94
C GLY A 12 -11.08 -1.93 -2.66
N TYR A 13 -9.91 -1.79 -2.01
CA TYR A 13 -9.73 -1.01 -0.77
C TYR A 13 -10.11 0.47 -0.87
N VAL A 14 -10.08 1.05 -2.06
CA VAL A 14 -10.43 2.44 -2.31
C VAL A 14 -11.87 2.54 -2.78
N GLY A 15 -12.21 1.79 -3.84
CA GLY A 15 -13.49 1.94 -4.52
C GLY A 15 -14.70 1.50 -3.68
N LEU A 16 -14.58 0.44 -2.89
CA LEU A 16 -15.70 -0.01 -2.06
C LEU A 16 -16.05 1.00 -0.96
N PRO A 17 -15.11 1.49 -0.12
CA PRO A 17 -15.41 2.55 0.86
C PRO A 17 -16.01 3.80 0.21
N LEU A 18 -15.50 4.21 -0.94
CA LEU A 18 -16.02 5.34 -1.68
C LEU A 18 -17.45 5.11 -2.16
N ALA A 19 -17.74 3.92 -2.71
CA ALA A 19 -19.08 3.53 -3.16
C ALA A 19 -20.09 3.53 -2.02
N ILE A 20 -19.70 3.02 -0.86
CA ILE A 20 -20.51 3.03 0.36
C ILE A 20 -20.85 4.47 0.78
N GLU A 21 -19.85 5.35 0.88
CA GLU A 21 -20.08 6.72 1.36
C GLU A 21 -20.97 7.53 0.40
N PHE A 22 -20.74 7.44 -0.91
CA PHE A 22 -21.65 8.06 -1.88
C PHE A 22 -23.04 7.39 -1.88
N GLY A 23 -23.10 6.06 -1.75
CA GLY A 23 -24.35 5.28 -1.73
C GLY A 23 -25.27 5.57 -0.56
N LYS A 24 -24.77 6.19 0.52
CA LYS A 24 -25.60 6.74 1.61
C LYS A 24 -26.38 7.98 1.19
N LYS A 25 -25.97 8.68 0.12
CA LYS A 25 -26.47 10.02 -0.24
C LYS A 25 -27.10 10.10 -1.63
N ARG A 26 -26.67 9.27 -2.58
CA ARG A 26 -27.11 9.32 -3.98
C ARG A 26 -26.96 7.98 -4.69
N GLU A 27 -27.58 7.85 -5.87
CA GLU A 27 -27.49 6.63 -6.68
C GLU A 27 -26.05 6.37 -7.15
N VAL A 28 -25.55 5.18 -6.81
CA VAL A 28 -24.22 4.69 -7.14
C VAL A 28 -24.31 3.28 -7.71
N ILE A 29 -23.57 3.05 -8.78
CA ILE A 29 -23.34 1.71 -9.32
C ILE A 29 -21.87 1.37 -9.10
N GLY A 30 -21.60 0.37 -8.26
CA GLY A 30 -20.30 -0.23 -8.10
C GLY A 30 -20.09 -1.27 -9.20
N PHE A 31 -19.09 -1.06 -10.04
CA PHE A 31 -18.70 -1.97 -11.12
C PHE A 31 -17.35 -2.62 -10.85
N ASP A 32 -17.30 -3.94 -11.01
CA ASP A 32 -16.04 -4.69 -10.98
C ASP A 32 -16.12 -5.84 -11.99
N ILE A 33 -15.00 -6.12 -12.66
CA ILE A 33 -14.89 -7.24 -13.61
C ILE A 33 -14.90 -8.60 -12.92
N ASN A 34 -14.53 -8.65 -11.65
CA ASN A 34 -14.47 -9.88 -10.85
C ASN A 34 -15.86 -10.28 -10.38
N LYS A 35 -16.42 -11.33 -11.00
CA LYS A 35 -17.74 -11.87 -10.66
C LYS A 35 -17.83 -12.37 -9.21
N GLY A 36 -16.73 -12.95 -8.68
CA GLY A 36 -16.66 -13.39 -7.29
C GLY A 36 -16.81 -12.22 -6.34
N ARG A 37 -16.06 -11.14 -6.58
CA ARG A 37 -16.14 -9.90 -5.79
C ARG A 37 -17.55 -9.31 -5.78
N ILE A 38 -18.20 -9.23 -6.94
CA ILE A 38 -19.59 -8.74 -7.03
C ILE A 38 -20.57 -9.65 -6.29
N ALA A 39 -20.39 -10.97 -6.36
CA ALA A 39 -21.23 -11.91 -5.61
C ALA A 39 -21.08 -11.73 -4.08
N GLU A 40 -19.87 -11.56 -3.58
CA GLU A 40 -19.59 -11.27 -2.17
C GLU A 40 -20.27 -9.97 -1.73
N LEU A 41 -20.08 -8.89 -2.48
CA LEU A 41 -20.63 -7.56 -2.15
C LEU A 41 -22.17 -7.53 -2.19
N LYS A 42 -22.81 -8.24 -3.12
CA LYS A 42 -24.27 -8.42 -3.14
C LYS A 42 -24.81 -9.14 -1.91
N ASN A 43 -23.98 -9.95 -1.26
CA ASN A 43 -24.30 -10.63 0.00
C ASN A 43 -23.84 -9.82 1.24
N ASN A 44 -23.48 -8.54 1.08
CA ASN A 44 -22.97 -7.67 2.14
C ASN A 44 -21.75 -8.28 2.88
N ASN A 45 -20.90 -8.96 2.12
CA ASN A 45 -19.67 -9.56 2.63
C ASN A 45 -18.45 -8.88 2.01
N ASP A 46 -17.58 -8.35 2.87
CA ASP A 46 -16.32 -7.75 2.46
C ASP A 46 -15.12 -8.50 3.09
N PRO A 47 -14.47 -9.40 2.35
CA PRO A 47 -13.27 -10.11 2.83
C PRO A 47 -12.10 -9.20 3.17
N THR A 48 -12.09 -7.96 2.65
CA THR A 48 -11.01 -6.98 2.96
C THR A 48 -11.17 -6.36 4.35
N LEU A 49 -12.31 -6.57 5.02
CA LEU A 49 -12.66 -6.05 6.35
C LEU A 49 -12.66 -4.52 6.47
N GLU A 50 -12.75 -3.83 5.33
CA GLU A 50 -12.82 -2.36 5.30
C GLU A 50 -14.23 -1.85 5.60
N ILE A 51 -15.27 -2.63 5.24
CA ILE A 51 -16.67 -2.26 5.36
C ILE A 51 -17.42 -3.24 6.25
N THR A 52 -18.18 -2.70 7.19
CA THR A 52 -19.03 -3.47 8.09
C THR A 52 -20.41 -3.77 7.46
N LYS A 53 -21.07 -4.81 7.96
CA LYS A 53 -22.45 -5.14 7.52
C LYS A 53 -23.45 -3.99 7.74
N GLN A 54 -23.20 -3.14 8.74
CA GLN A 54 -24.07 -1.99 9.01
C GLN A 54 -23.89 -0.91 7.92
N GLU A 55 -22.67 -0.65 7.50
CA GLU A 55 -22.39 0.33 6.45
C GLU A 55 -22.98 -0.08 5.10
N PHE A 56 -22.99 -1.39 4.77
CA PHE A 56 -23.73 -1.87 3.60
C PHE A 56 -25.23 -1.54 3.70
N LYS A 57 -25.86 -1.72 4.87
CA LYS A 57 -27.28 -1.40 5.08
C LYS A 57 -27.57 0.09 5.00
N ASP A 58 -26.64 0.93 5.43
CA ASP A 58 -26.78 2.39 5.41
C ASP A 58 -26.65 2.97 3.99
N SER A 59 -26.00 2.24 3.07
CA SER A 59 -25.79 2.66 1.67
C SER A 59 -26.95 2.22 0.76
N ILE A 60 -28.14 2.69 1.06
CA ILE A 60 -29.41 2.26 0.44
C ILE A 60 -29.52 2.56 -1.07
N HIS A 61 -28.70 3.46 -1.59
CA HIS A 61 -28.69 3.85 -3.00
C HIS A 61 -27.53 3.21 -3.80
N LEU A 62 -26.83 2.20 -3.22
CA LEU A 62 -25.73 1.50 -3.86
C LEU A 62 -26.19 0.17 -4.47
N SER A 63 -25.80 -0.08 -5.69
CA SER A 63 -25.95 -1.37 -6.36
C SER A 63 -24.64 -1.86 -6.93
N PHE A 64 -24.49 -3.17 -7.16
CA PHE A 64 -23.27 -3.79 -7.66
C PHE A 64 -23.52 -4.55 -8.96
N THR A 65 -22.61 -4.42 -9.94
CA THR A 65 -22.76 -5.10 -11.23
C THR A 65 -21.41 -5.45 -11.87
N THR A 66 -21.45 -6.47 -12.74
CA THR A 66 -20.39 -6.77 -13.72
C THR A 66 -20.82 -6.42 -15.15
N ASN A 67 -22.04 -5.93 -15.33
CA ASN A 67 -22.62 -5.66 -16.64
C ASN A 67 -22.37 -4.21 -17.03
N LEU A 68 -21.64 -3.99 -18.12
CA LEU A 68 -21.33 -2.68 -18.67
C LEU A 68 -22.60 -1.89 -19.08
N GLY A 69 -23.65 -2.60 -19.49
CA GLY A 69 -24.93 -1.99 -19.88
C GLY A 69 -25.56 -1.13 -18.80
N ASP A 70 -25.35 -1.51 -17.51
CA ASP A 70 -25.91 -0.80 -16.37
C ASP A 70 -25.26 0.57 -16.13
N LEU A 71 -24.07 0.81 -16.73
CA LEU A 71 -23.33 2.06 -16.59
C LEU A 71 -23.80 3.16 -17.58
N LYS A 72 -24.62 2.82 -18.57
CA LYS A 72 -25.03 3.77 -19.64
C LYS A 72 -25.78 5.00 -19.11
N ASP A 73 -26.47 4.87 -17.98
CA ASP A 73 -27.21 5.98 -17.36
C ASP A 73 -26.37 6.79 -16.36
N CYS A 74 -25.11 6.40 -16.12
CA CYS A 74 -24.20 7.14 -15.26
C CYS A 74 -23.66 8.39 -15.98
N ASN A 75 -23.31 9.40 -15.20
CA ASN A 75 -22.78 10.67 -15.67
C ASN A 75 -21.41 11.01 -15.08
N ILE A 76 -21.07 10.36 -13.98
CA ILE A 76 -19.80 10.51 -13.30
C ILE A 76 -19.21 9.12 -13.14
N PHE A 77 -18.01 8.93 -13.65
CA PHE A 77 -17.27 7.68 -13.55
C PHE A 77 -16.05 7.91 -12.66
N ILE A 78 -15.93 7.16 -11.56
CA ILE A 78 -14.79 7.27 -10.65
C ILE A 78 -13.97 5.98 -10.76
N VAL A 79 -12.72 6.11 -11.18
CA VAL A 79 -11.82 4.98 -11.46
C VAL A 79 -10.89 4.76 -10.28
N THR A 80 -10.97 3.57 -9.68
CA THR A 80 -10.22 3.17 -8.49
C THR A 80 -9.51 1.82 -8.67
N VAL A 81 -9.11 1.53 -9.91
CA VAL A 81 -8.41 0.29 -10.26
C VAL A 81 -6.96 0.30 -9.78
N PRO A 82 -6.36 -0.88 -9.54
CA PRO A 82 -4.96 -0.96 -9.12
C PRO A 82 -4.00 -0.50 -10.22
N THR A 83 -2.89 0.11 -9.78
CA THR A 83 -1.78 0.57 -10.62
C THR A 83 -0.47 0.05 -10.02
N PRO A 84 -0.12 -1.23 -10.23
CA PRO A 84 1.11 -1.83 -9.72
C PRO A 84 2.34 -1.40 -10.55
N ILE A 85 3.50 -1.94 -10.19
CA ILE A 85 4.70 -1.90 -11.04
C ILE A 85 5.00 -3.32 -11.56
N ASP A 86 5.62 -3.39 -12.73
CA ASP A 86 6.10 -4.63 -13.31
C ASP A 86 7.40 -5.13 -12.61
N LYS A 87 7.88 -6.31 -13.02
CA LYS A 87 9.15 -6.88 -12.53
C LYS A 87 10.38 -6.00 -12.78
N HIS A 88 10.30 -5.04 -13.70
CA HIS A 88 11.34 -4.06 -14.01
C HIS A 88 11.13 -2.73 -13.28
N LYS A 89 10.19 -2.70 -12.31
CA LYS A 89 9.85 -1.51 -11.51
C LYS A 89 9.31 -0.35 -12.36
N ARG A 90 8.62 -0.65 -13.47
CA ARG A 90 7.93 0.32 -14.32
C ARG A 90 6.44 0.34 -13.97
N PRO A 91 5.77 1.50 -14.06
CA PRO A 91 4.33 1.58 -13.90
C PRO A 91 3.58 0.61 -14.83
N ASP A 92 2.69 -0.20 -14.28
CA ASP A 92 1.76 -1.01 -15.06
C ASP A 92 0.38 -0.34 -15.04
N LEU A 93 0.05 0.32 -16.11
CA LEU A 93 -1.20 1.04 -16.31
C LEU A 93 -2.28 0.21 -17.00
N THR A 94 -2.05 -1.09 -17.23
CA THR A 94 -2.98 -1.96 -17.99
C THR A 94 -4.41 -1.92 -17.46
N ALA A 95 -4.61 -1.96 -16.14
CA ALA A 95 -5.94 -1.89 -15.54
C ALA A 95 -6.59 -0.50 -15.76
N LEU A 96 -5.79 0.55 -15.69
CA LEU A 96 -6.23 1.93 -15.91
C LEU A 96 -6.64 2.17 -17.37
N GLU A 97 -5.84 1.68 -18.32
CA GLU A 97 -6.13 1.74 -19.75
C GLU A 97 -7.41 0.98 -20.09
N LYS A 98 -7.54 -0.27 -19.64
CA LYS A 98 -8.75 -1.09 -19.84
C LYS A 98 -10.00 -0.48 -19.22
N SER A 99 -9.88 0.15 -18.04
CA SER A 99 -11.01 0.85 -17.43
C SER A 99 -11.42 2.08 -18.26
N SER A 100 -10.45 2.81 -18.82
CA SER A 100 -10.69 3.94 -19.72
C SER A 100 -11.34 3.49 -21.05
N GLU A 101 -10.92 2.36 -21.64
CA GLU A 101 -11.59 1.74 -22.80
C GLU A 101 -13.04 1.39 -22.47
N THR A 102 -13.25 0.74 -21.32
CA THR A 102 -14.58 0.34 -20.87
C THR A 102 -15.50 1.54 -20.70
N ILE A 103 -15.04 2.60 -20.02
CA ILE A 103 -15.79 3.84 -19.82
C ILE A 103 -16.04 4.53 -21.17
N GLY A 104 -15.02 4.64 -22.03
CA GLY A 104 -15.15 5.26 -23.36
C GLY A 104 -16.29 4.69 -24.19
N SER A 105 -16.56 3.38 -24.07
CA SER A 105 -17.65 2.71 -24.80
C SER A 105 -19.07 3.10 -24.35
N VAL A 106 -19.23 3.73 -23.19
CA VAL A 106 -20.53 4.17 -22.62
C VAL A 106 -20.58 5.65 -22.32
N LEU A 107 -19.49 6.38 -22.55
CA LEU A 107 -19.34 7.81 -22.25
C LEU A 107 -20.25 8.66 -23.13
N LYS A 108 -20.88 9.68 -22.54
CA LYS A 108 -21.79 10.61 -23.21
C LYS A 108 -21.33 12.05 -23.05
N LYS A 109 -21.91 12.94 -23.87
CA LYS A 109 -21.66 14.38 -23.74
C LYS A 109 -22.08 14.90 -22.36
N GLY A 110 -21.19 15.66 -21.75
CA GLY A 110 -21.35 16.25 -20.41
C GLY A 110 -20.97 15.34 -19.26
N ASP A 111 -20.50 14.11 -19.53
CA ASP A 111 -20.02 13.19 -18.51
C ASP A 111 -18.62 13.59 -18.00
N ILE A 112 -18.32 13.16 -16.76
CA ILE A 112 -17.04 13.42 -16.09
C ILE A 112 -16.41 12.09 -15.70
N VAL A 113 -15.13 11.90 -16.04
CA VAL A 113 -14.33 10.74 -15.60
C VAL A 113 -13.31 11.22 -14.57
N ILE A 114 -13.40 10.71 -13.34
CA ILE A 114 -12.51 11.08 -12.24
C ILE A 114 -11.59 9.89 -11.94
N TYR A 115 -10.28 10.10 -11.96
CA TYR A 115 -9.32 9.08 -11.62
C TYR A 115 -8.87 9.24 -10.17
N GLU A 116 -8.89 8.15 -9.41
CA GLU A 116 -8.35 8.08 -8.04
C GLU A 116 -7.12 7.17 -7.94
N SER A 117 -6.93 6.30 -8.94
CA SER A 117 -5.77 5.42 -9.01
C SER A 117 -4.48 6.23 -8.97
N THR A 118 -3.47 5.72 -8.27
CA THR A 118 -2.15 6.37 -8.21
C THR A 118 -1.47 6.33 -9.56
N VAL A 119 -1.04 7.49 -10.04
CA VAL A 119 -0.35 7.62 -11.33
C VAL A 119 0.76 8.68 -11.23
N TYR A 120 1.66 8.72 -12.22
CA TYR A 120 2.64 9.80 -12.35
C TYR A 120 1.99 11.08 -12.90
N PRO A 121 2.58 12.26 -12.66
CA PRO A 121 2.05 13.53 -13.16
C PRO A 121 1.89 13.54 -14.67
N GLY A 122 0.69 13.80 -15.14
CA GLY A 122 0.32 13.83 -16.55
C GLY A 122 -0.37 12.57 -17.08
N ALA A 123 -0.36 11.46 -16.34
CA ALA A 123 -0.91 10.19 -16.85
C ALA A 123 -2.39 10.26 -17.20
N THR A 124 -3.21 10.96 -16.44
CA THR A 124 -4.63 11.14 -16.75
C THR A 124 -4.82 11.77 -18.13
N GLU A 125 -4.11 12.86 -18.41
CA GLU A 125 -4.27 13.63 -19.66
C GLU A 125 -3.52 13.00 -20.85
N GLU A 126 -2.35 12.36 -20.58
CA GLU A 126 -1.47 11.83 -21.63
C GLU A 126 -1.82 10.39 -22.03
N ILE A 127 -2.40 9.59 -21.12
CA ILE A 127 -2.72 8.18 -21.35
C ILE A 127 -4.24 7.96 -21.39
N CYS A 128 -4.97 8.38 -20.33
CA CYS A 128 -6.37 8.01 -20.19
C CYS A 128 -7.26 8.80 -21.15
N VAL A 129 -7.04 10.10 -21.31
CA VAL A 129 -7.83 10.96 -22.20
C VAL A 129 -7.81 10.47 -23.65
N PRO A 130 -6.66 10.18 -24.30
CA PRO A 130 -6.63 9.65 -25.67
C PRO A 130 -7.41 8.35 -25.85
N ILE A 131 -7.41 7.48 -24.82
CA ILE A 131 -8.19 6.23 -24.83
C ILE A 131 -9.68 6.53 -24.77
N LEU A 132 -10.11 7.43 -23.88
CA LEU A 132 -11.51 7.86 -23.79
C LEU A 132 -12.00 8.47 -25.10
N GLU A 133 -11.22 9.37 -25.72
CA GLU A 133 -11.56 9.97 -27.01
C GLU A 133 -11.69 8.92 -28.12
N LYS A 134 -10.72 8.01 -28.20
CA LYS A 134 -10.70 6.93 -29.21
C LYS A 134 -11.95 6.03 -29.13
N HIS A 135 -12.36 5.67 -27.91
CA HIS A 135 -13.44 4.69 -27.70
C HIS A 135 -14.84 5.32 -27.65
N SER A 136 -14.95 6.61 -27.32
CA SER A 136 -16.21 7.33 -27.29
C SER A 136 -16.51 8.12 -28.57
N GLY A 137 -15.47 8.52 -29.31
CA GLY A 137 -15.60 9.48 -30.40
C GLY A 137 -15.89 10.91 -29.96
N LEU A 138 -15.79 11.19 -28.65
CA LEU A 138 -16.03 12.49 -28.03
C LEU A 138 -14.71 13.27 -27.90
N ILE A 139 -14.82 14.60 -27.77
CA ILE A 139 -13.66 15.50 -27.63
C ILE A 139 -13.49 15.94 -26.18
N PHE A 140 -12.31 15.76 -25.65
CA PHE A 140 -11.91 16.19 -24.30
C PHE A 140 -12.07 17.71 -24.12
N ASN A 141 -12.53 18.13 -22.94
CA ASN A 141 -12.82 19.51 -22.56
C ASN A 141 -13.87 20.23 -23.44
N LYS A 142 -14.61 19.47 -24.26
CA LYS A 142 -15.72 19.95 -25.05
C LYS A 142 -16.97 19.11 -24.89
N ASP A 143 -16.84 17.80 -25.11
CA ASP A 143 -17.94 16.84 -25.02
C ASP A 143 -17.91 16.07 -23.71
N PHE A 144 -16.74 15.80 -23.15
CA PHE A 144 -16.54 15.19 -21.82
C PHE A 144 -15.37 15.82 -21.08
N TYR A 145 -15.27 15.55 -19.80
CA TYR A 145 -14.28 16.16 -18.92
C TYR A 145 -13.62 15.14 -18.01
N CYS A 146 -12.43 15.48 -17.47
CA CYS A 146 -11.74 14.65 -16.50
C CYS A 146 -11.51 15.38 -15.19
N GLY A 147 -11.41 14.58 -14.12
CA GLY A 147 -10.96 15.00 -12.80
C GLY A 147 -9.94 14.04 -12.25
N TYR A 148 -9.29 14.45 -11.19
CA TYR A 148 -8.39 13.61 -10.41
C TYR A 148 -8.56 13.89 -8.93
N SER A 149 -8.64 12.81 -8.13
CA SER A 149 -8.80 12.95 -6.68
C SER A 149 -8.15 11.75 -5.99
N PRO A 150 -6.86 11.86 -5.62
CA PRO A 150 -6.12 10.74 -5.04
C PRO A 150 -6.64 10.31 -3.67
N GLU A 151 -6.53 9.01 -3.37
CA GLU A 151 -6.91 8.47 -2.09
C GLU A 151 -5.71 8.36 -1.13
N ARG A 152 -6.01 8.46 0.17
CA ARG A 152 -5.08 8.41 1.29
C ARG A 152 -5.43 7.38 2.35
N ILE A 153 -6.37 6.49 2.07
CA ILE A 153 -6.73 5.38 2.97
C ILE A 153 -5.50 4.52 3.23
N ASN A 154 -5.29 4.20 4.49
CA ASN A 154 -4.31 3.24 4.92
C ASN A 154 -5.05 1.94 5.30
N PRO A 155 -4.98 0.87 4.49
CA PRO A 155 -5.71 -0.36 4.75
C PRO A 155 -5.53 -0.85 6.19
N GLY A 156 -6.65 -1.20 6.86
CA GLY A 156 -6.68 -1.60 8.27
C GLY A 156 -6.66 -0.45 9.29
N ASP A 157 -6.51 0.81 8.86
CA ASP A 157 -6.55 1.97 9.76
C ASP A 157 -7.99 2.44 9.97
N LYS A 158 -8.55 2.13 11.14
CA LYS A 158 -9.93 2.48 11.49
C LYS A 158 -10.10 3.95 11.91
N LYS A 159 -9.00 4.68 12.15
CA LYS A 159 -9.05 6.10 12.56
C LYS A 159 -9.03 7.03 11.35
N HIS A 160 -8.20 6.73 10.36
CA HIS A 160 -8.04 7.55 9.16
C HIS A 160 -8.87 6.96 8.01
N ARG A 161 -10.19 7.09 8.13
CA ARG A 161 -11.15 6.67 7.11
C ARG A 161 -11.32 7.74 6.05
N ILE A 162 -11.85 7.38 4.87
CA ILE A 162 -12.03 8.28 3.73
C ILE A 162 -12.68 9.62 4.10
N VAL A 163 -13.69 9.61 4.95
CA VAL A 163 -14.43 10.82 5.36
C VAL A 163 -13.63 11.76 6.26
N ASN A 164 -12.62 11.23 6.98
CA ASN A 164 -11.84 11.95 7.99
C ASN A 164 -10.49 12.46 7.48
N ILE A 165 -10.15 12.20 6.22
CA ILE A 165 -8.91 12.65 5.59
C ILE A 165 -9.22 13.77 4.61
N LYS A 166 -8.49 14.89 4.69
CA LYS A 166 -8.62 15.99 3.71
C LYS A 166 -8.30 15.46 2.31
N LYS A 167 -9.24 15.61 1.38
CA LYS A 167 -9.11 15.07 0.03
C LYS A 167 -8.66 16.13 -0.96
N ILE A 168 -7.67 15.79 -1.79
CA ILE A 168 -7.26 16.63 -2.91
C ILE A 168 -8.24 16.40 -4.06
N THR A 169 -8.65 17.47 -4.74
CA THR A 169 -9.54 17.44 -5.89
C THR A 169 -8.97 18.29 -7.02
N ALA A 170 -9.16 17.86 -8.27
CA ALA A 170 -8.78 18.62 -9.45
C ALA A 170 -9.73 18.33 -10.60
N GLY A 171 -9.81 19.24 -11.57
CA GLY A 171 -10.58 19.07 -12.79
C GLY A 171 -9.87 19.66 -13.99
N SER A 172 -10.26 19.21 -15.17
CA SER A 172 -9.65 19.60 -16.45
C SER A 172 -9.99 21.02 -16.90
N THR A 173 -11.04 21.63 -16.31
CA THR A 173 -11.36 23.06 -16.43
C THR A 173 -11.68 23.62 -15.05
N PRO A 174 -11.67 24.96 -14.86
CA PRO A 174 -12.04 25.58 -13.56
C PRO A 174 -13.45 25.19 -13.09
N GLU A 175 -14.40 25.09 -14.01
CA GLU A 175 -15.79 24.69 -13.73
C GLU A 175 -15.84 23.25 -13.25
N ILE A 176 -15.18 22.34 -13.97
CA ILE A 176 -15.10 20.92 -13.62
C ILE A 176 -14.34 20.71 -12.30
N ALA A 177 -13.26 21.46 -12.07
CA ALA A 177 -12.56 21.41 -10.78
C ALA A 177 -13.49 21.79 -9.62
N THR A 178 -14.39 22.74 -9.82
CA THR A 178 -15.38 23.12 -8.83
C THR A 178 -16.45 22.04 -8.67
N GLU A 179 -16.95 21.47 -9.77
CA GLU A 179 -17.92 20.36 -9.71
C GLU A 179 -17.36 19.13 -9.00
N VAL A 180 -16.11 18.74 -9.29
CA VAL A 180 -15.42 17.62 -8.62
C VAL A 180 -15.23 17.93 -7.14
N ASP A 181 -14.80 19.13 -6.80
CA ASP A 181 -14.59 19.54 -5.41
C ASP A 181 -15.89 19.50 -4.59
N GLU A 182 -17.00 20.00 -5.14
CA GLU A 182 -18.32 19.95 -4.51
C GLU A 182 -18.83 18.51 -4.37
N LEU A 183 -18.58 17.65 -5.35
CA LEU A 183 -18.93 16.23 -5.28
C LEU A 183 -18.29 15.55 -4.06
N TYR A 184 -16.99 15.71 -3.88
CA TYR A 184 -16.30 15.11 -2.74
C TYR A 184 -16.65 15.75 -1.39
N LYS A 185 -16.96 17.04 -1.34
CA LYS A 185 -17.47 17.69 -0.12
C LYS A 185 -18.76 17.05 0.40
N GLU A 186 -19.53 16.38 -0.43
CA GLU A 186 -20.73 15.68 0.03
C GLU A 186 -20.39 14.58 1.04
N ILE A 187 -19.23 13.94 0.92
CA ILE A 187 -18.85 12.78 1.75
C ILE A 187 -17.62 13.04 2.64
N ILE A 188 -16.77 14.00 2.32
CA ILE A 188 -15.52 14.26 3.05
C ILE A 188 -15.74 15.32 4.13
N VAL A 189 -15.86 14.88 5.37
CA VAL A 189 -16.09 15.78 6.53
C VAL A 189 -14.84 16.63 6.86
N ALA A 190 -13.63 16.04 6.63
CA ALA A 190 -12.36 16.75 6.84
C ALA A 190 -12.11 17.89 5.83
N GLY A 191 -13.01 18.06 4.85
CA GLY A 191 -12.89 19.07 3.80
C GLY A 191 -11.99 18.63 2.65
N THR A 192 -11.92 19.50 1.65
CA THR A 192 -11.17 19.24 0.41
C THR A 192 -10.08 20.29 0.21
N HIS A 193 -9.14 20.00 -0.68
CA HIS A 193 -8.17 20.95 -1.22
C HIS A 193 -8.23 20.91 -2.74
N LYS A 194 -8.75 21.97 -3.34
CA LYS A 194 -8.84 22.08 -4.80
C LYS A 194 -7.47 22.46 -5.37
N ALA A 195 -6.82 21.52 -6.04
CA ALA A 195 -5.54 21.74 -6.71
C ALA A 195 -5.72 22.54 -8.01
N ASN A 196 -4.67 23.24 -8.42
CA ASN A 196 -4.70 24.11 -9.61
C ASN A 196 -4.81 23.35 -10.95
N SER A 197 -4.43 22.07 -10.97
CA SER A 197 -4.54 21.20 -12.16
C SER A 197 -4.53 19.73 -11.76
N ILE A 198 -4.93 18.86 -12.70
CA ILE A 198 -4.82 17.41 -12.56
C ILE A 198 -3.37 17.00 -12.30
N LYS A 199 -2.40 17.51 -13.08
CA LYS A 199 -0.96 17.21 -12.87
C LYS A 199 -0.45 17.57 -11.48
N VAL A 200 -0.92 18.66 -10.90
CA VAL A 200 -0.56 19.05 -9.52
C VAL A 200 -1.13 18.05 -8.51
N ALA A 201 -2.36 17.61 -8.68
CA ALA A 201 -2.98 16.65 -7.78
C ALA A 201 -2.32 15.25 -7.87
N GLU A 202 -1.96 14.80 -9.09
CA GLU A 202 -1.19 13.59 -9.34
C GLU A 202 0.20 13.66 -8.68
N ALA A 203 0.92 14.78 -8.87
CA ALA A 203 2.22 15.02 -8.24
C ALA A 203 2.12 14.99 -6.71
N ALA A 204 1.13 15.66 -6.13
CA ALA A 204 0.91 15.68 -4.69
C ALA A 204 0.75 14.29 -4.10
N LYS A 205 0.07 13.37 -4.82
CA LYS A 205 -0.11 11.99 -4.38
C LYS A 205 1.21 11.23 -4.31
N VAL A 206 2.01 11.28 -5.37
CA VAL A 206 3.25 10.47 -5.46
C VAL A 206 4.31 10.97 -4.48
N ILE A 207 4.43 12.30 -4.28
CA ILE A 207 5.48 12.85 -3.41
C ILE A 207 5.26 12.56 -1.93
N GLU A 208 4.03 12.37 -1.46
CA GLU A 208 3.77 12.03 -0.05
C GLU A 208 4.38 10.66 0.31
N ASN A 209 4.26 9.66 -0.56
CA ASN A 209 4.86 8.35 -0.34
C ASN A 209 6.36 8.35 -0.65
N THR A 210 6.79 9.09 -1.67
CA THR A 210 8.22 9.27 -1.99
C THR A 210 8.96 9.94 -0.83
N GLN A 211 8.41 10.99 -0.23
CA GLN A 211 8.98 11.66 0.92
C GLN A 211 9.09 10.71 2.12
N ARG A 212 8.07 9.89 2.37
CA ARG A 212 8.08 8.89 3.45
C ARG A 212 9.14 7.82 3.21
N ASP A 213 9.23 7.31 1.99
CA ASP A 213 10.23 6.32 1.58
C ASP A 213 11.66 6.84 1.79
N LEU A 214 11.94 8.06 1.36
CA LEU A 214 13.24 8.70 1.52
C LEU A 214 13.61 8.96 2.98
N ASN A 215 12.64 9.36 3.81
CA ASN A 215 12.89 9.54 5.24
C ASN A 215 13.23 8.20 5.91
N ILE A 216 12.54 7.11 5.54
CA ILE A 216 12.89 5.77 6.06
C ILE A 216 14.26 5.34 5.54
N ALA A 217 14.59 5.61 4.26
CA ALA A 217 15.91 5.31 3.71
C ALA A 217 17.03 6.03 4.47
N LEU A 218 16.84 7.32 4.79
CA LEU A 218 17.80 8.06 5.63
C LEU A 218 17.98 7.38 6.99
N ILE A 219 16.90 7.00 7.66
CA ILE A 219 16.98 6.36 8.98
C ILE A 219 17.60 4.96 8.87
N ASN A 220 17.30 4.20 7.82
CA ASN A 220 17.97 2.94 7.52
C ASN A 220 19.48 3.14 7.33
N GLU A 221 19.91 4.14 6.56
CA GLU A 221 21.34 4.45 6.37
C GLU A 221 22.01 4.82 7.70
N LEU A 222 21.34 5.63 8.53
CA LEU A 222 21.84 5.95 9.87
C LEU A 222 21.99 4.70 10.74
N ALA A 223 21.05 3.75 10.68
CA ALA A 223 21.19 2.48 11.41
C ALA A 223 22.43 1.68 10.96
N LEU A 224 22.72 1.66 9.64
CA LEU A 224 23.93 1.03 9.12
C LEU A 224 25.20 1.71 9.62
N ILE A 225 25.23 3.03 9.67
CA ILE A 225 26.35 3.84 10.17
C ILE A 225 26.53 3.59 11.67
N PHE A 226 25.48 3.69 12.47
CA PHE A 226 25.53 3.54 13.92
C PHE A 226 25.96 2.13 14.32
N LYS A 227 25.53 1.11 13.57
CA LYS A 227 26.04 -0.26 13.77
C LYS A 227 27.54 -0.39 13.60
N LYS A 228 28.14 0.34 12.64
CA LYS A 228 29.61 0.37 12.46
C LYS A 228 30.34 1.15 13.56
N LEU A 229 29.66 2.08 14.20
CA LEU A 229 30.18 2.89 15.30
C LEU A 229 29.93 2.27 16.68
N ASP A 230 29.24 1.11 16.75
CA ASP A 230 28.80 0.45 17.96
C ASP A 230 27.89 1.35 18.84
N ILE A 231 27.00 2.10 18.16
CA ILE A 231 26.02 2.99 18.78
C ILE A 231 24.63 2.39 18.56
N ASP A 232 23.81 2.40 19.60
CA ASP A 232 22.42 1.97 19.50
C ASP A 232 21.57 3.02 18.75
N THR A 233 20.96 2.59 17.64
CA THR A 233 20.19 3.47 16.76
C THR A 233 18.99 4.08 17.49
N GLU A 234 18.23 3.29 18.28
CA GLU A 234 17.04 3.81 18.97
C GLU A 234 17.39 4.88 19.99
N ALA A 235 18.46 4.70 20.76
CA ALA A 235 18.92 5.71 21.71
C ALA A 235 19.28 7.05 21.03
N VAL A 236 19.85 7.01 19.82
CA VAL A 236 20.12 8.22 19.02
C VAL A 236 18.82 8.85 18.57
N LEU A 237 17.87 8.03 18.04
CA LEU A 237 16.59 8.54 17.55
C LEU A 237 15.71 9.10 18.67
N GLU A 238 15.73 8.51 19.87
CA GLU A 238 15.08 9.05 21.07
C GLU A 238 15.68 10.42 21.45
N ALA A 239 17.00 10.52 21.50
CA ALA A 239 17.69 11.77 21.82
C ALA A 239 17.40 12.86 20.78
N ALA A 240 17.48 12.54 19.49
CA ALA A 240 17.16 13.47 18.39
C ALA A 240 15.69 13.86 18.41
N GLY A 241 14.79 12.91 18.70
CA GLY A 241 13.35 13.09 18.79
C GLY A 241 12.87 14.04 19.91
N THR A 242 13.75 14.43 20.83
CA THR A 242 13.44 15.50 21.79
C THR A 242 13.29 16.88 21.14
N LYS A 243 13.74 17.02 19.88
CA LYS A 243 13.63 18.27 19.13
C LYS A 243 12.34 18.29 18.33
N TRP A 244 11.62 19.41 18.40
CA TRP A 244 10.31 19.59 17.78
C TRP A 244 10.27 19.38 16.24
N ASN A 245 11.41 19.59 15.59
CA ASN A 245 11.54 19.50 14.13
C ASN A 245 12.10 18.15 13.64
N PHE A 246 12.40 17.20 14.55
CA PHE A 246 12.85 15.87 14.17
C PHE A 246 11.66 14.95 13.89
N LEU A 247 11.60 14.37 12.70
CA LEU A 247 10.51 13.50 12.30
C LEU A 247 10.69 12.07 12.87
N PRO A 248 9.65 11.45 13.46
CA PRO A 248 9.76 10.19 14.22
C PRO A 248 9.77 8.95 13.33
N PHE A 249 10.60 8.94 12.28
CA PHE A 249 10.82 7.74 11.48
C PHE A 249 11.71 6.74 12.22
N ARG A 250 11.53 5.46 11.94
CA ARG A 250 12.31 4.35 12.47
C ARG A 250 12.85 3.50 11.33
N PRO A 251 13.99 2.81 11.51
CA PRO A 251 14.50 1.89 10.52
C PRO A 251 13.55 0.69 10.34
N GLY A 252 13.61 0.06 9.18
CA GLY A 252 12.79 -1.11 8.92
C GLY A 252 12.68 -1.48 7.45
N LEU A 253 11.93 -2.53 7.21
CA LEU A 253 11.62 -3.01 5.86
C LEU A 253 10.51 -2.15 5.25
N VAL A 254 10.71 -1.64 4.05
CA VAL A 254 9.75 -0.78 3.35
C VAL A 254 9.02 -1.56 2.28
N GLY A 255 7.90 -2.16 2.66
CA GLY A 255 7.03 -2.93 1.78
C GLY A 255 5.68 -2.25 1.51
N GLY A 256 4.73 -3.07 1.04
CA GLY A 256 3.38 -2.65 0.67
C GLY A 256 3.29 -2.04 -0.73
N HIS A 257 2.05 -1.79 -1.14
CA HIS A 257 1.75 -1.36 -2.51
C HIS A 257 1.72 0.16 -2.71
N CYS A 258 2.14 0.95 -1.72
CA CYS A 258 2.20 2.41 -1.82
C CYS A 258 3.64 2.93 -1.66
N ILE A 259 4.22 2.81 -0.45
CA ILE A 259 5.52 3.45 -0.12
C ILE A 259 6.64 2.89 -1.00
N GLY A 260 6.65 1.57 -1.23
CA GLY A 260 7.65 0.90 -2.07
C GLY A 260 7.40 0.99 -3.58
N VAL A 261 6.25 1.54 -4.01
CA VAL A 261 5.79 1.56 -5.41
C VAL A 261 5.73 2.97 -5.98
N ASP A 262 5.08 3.92 -5.28
CA ASP A 262 4.86 5.28 -5.79
C ASP A 262 6.15 6.02 -6.20
N PRO A 263 7.32 5.84 -5.52
CA PRO A 263 8.56 6.46 -5.97
C PRO A 263 8.95 6.05 -7.41
N TYR A 264 8.65 4.82 -7.80
CA TYR A 264 8.94 4.35 -9.17
C TYR A 264 8.09 5.02 -10.24
N TYR A 265 6.86 5.42 -9.90
CA TYR A 265 6.03 6.24 -10.77
C TYR A 265 6.69 7.59 -11.07
N LEU A 266 7.19 8.25 -10.03
CA LEU A 266 7.87 9.54 -10.19
C LEU A 266 9.20 9.41 -10.92
N THR A 267 10.00 8.36 -10.62
CA THR A 267 11.28 8.13 -11.30
C THR A 267 11.09 7.77 -12.78
N HIS A 268 10.03 7.02 -13.11
CA HIS A 268 9.68 6.73 -14.49
C HIS A 268 9.43 8.01 -15.29
N LYS A 269 8.55 8.88 -14.76
CA LYS A 269 8.24 10.17 -15.42
C LYS A 269 9.43 11.11 -15.48
N ALA A 270 10.26 11.14 -14.44
CA ALA A 270 11.50 11.94 -14.43
C ALA A 270 12.44 11.53 -15.57
N ASN A 271 12.67 10.22 -15.74
CA ASN A 271 13.49 9.69 -16.83
C ASN A 271 12.91 10.02 -18.23
N GLU A 272 11.58 9.93 -18.38
CA GLU A 272 10.90 10.26 -19.62
C GLU A 272 11.13 11.72 -20.05
N VAL A 273 11.15 12.64 -19.08
CA VAL A 273 11.43 14.06 -19.34
C VAL A 273 12.93 14.41 -19.30
N GLY A 274 13.81 13.41 -19.28
CA GLY A 274 15.25 13.59 -19.33
C GLY A 274 15.93 13.95 -17.99
N TYR A 275 15.26 13.78 -16.86
CA TYR A 275 15.85 14.01 -15.53
C TYR A 275 16.14 12.69 -14.82
N TYR A 276 17.39 12.48 -14.38
CA TYR A 276 17.78 11.31 -13.61
C TYR A 276 17.61 11.57 -12.09
N PRO A 277 16.66 10.88 -11.41
CA PRO A 277 16.30 11.17 -10.02
C PRO A 277 17.21 10.44 -9.03
N GLU A 278 18.44 10.91 -8.85
CA GLU A 278 19.49 10.26 -8.06
C GLU A 278 19.07 9.95 -6.62
N MET A 279 18.53 10.93 -5.89
CA MET A 279 18.16 10.77 -4.49
C MET A 279 17.06 9.71 -4.31
N ILE A 280 16.03 9.74 -5.15
CA ILE A 280 14.90 8.80 -5.05
C ILE A 280 15.40 7.38 -5.33
N LEU A 281 16.21 7.20 -6.37
CA LEU A 281 16.76 5.90 -6.74
C LEU A 281 17.75 5.38 -5.70
N ALA A 282 18.58 6.25 -5.09
CA ALA A 282 19.48 5.88 -4.00
C ALA A 282 18.72 5.41 -2.77
N GLY A 283 17.69 6.15 -2.35
CA GLY A 283 16.82 5.76 -1.23
C GLY A 283 16.11 4.43 -1.48
N ARG A 284 15.55 4.24 -2.69
CA ARG A 284 14.91 2.96 -3.06
C ARG A 284 15.89 1.80 -3.04
N ARG A 285 17.09 1.96 -3.58
CA ARG A 285 18.13 0.92 -3.55
C ARG A 285 18.50 0.54 -2.12
N LEU A 286 18.62 1.52 -1.22
CA LEU A 286 18.91 1.26 0.19
C LEU A 286 17.77 0.46 0.85
N ASN A 287 16.53 0.93 0.71
CA ASN A 287 15.37 0.27 1.30
C ASN A 287 15.15 -1.14 0.74
N ASP A 288 15.35 -1.35 -0.56
CA ASP A 288 15.24 -2.65 -1.20
C ASP A 288 16.31 -3.66 -0.69
N ASN A 289 17.48 -3.19 -0.27
CA ASN A 289 18.56 -4.04 0.23
C ASN A 289 18.48 -4.33 1.74
N MET A 290 17.54 -3.74 2.47
CA MET A 290 17.46 -3.93 3.93
C MET A 290 17.17 -5.38 4.34
N GLY A 291 16.42 -6.14 3.53
CA GLY A 291 16.18 -7.56 3.77
C GLY A 291 17.47 -8.37 3.81
N SER A 292 18.27 -8.27 2.74
CA SER A 292 19.59 -8.94 2.65
C SER A 292 20.53 -8.47 3.77
N TYR A 293 20.53 -7.17 4.12
CA TYR A 293 21.32 -6.68 5.24
C TYR A 293 20.95 -7.35 6.56
N VAL A 294 19.66 -7.52 6.87
CA VAL A 294 19.21 -8.21 8.10
C VAL A 294 19.70 -9.65 8.13
N VAL A 295 19.56 -10.38 7.03
CA VAL A 295 20.03 -11.77 6.92
C VAL A 295 21.54 -11.86 7.13
N ASP A 296 22.33 -10.96 6.56
CA ASP A 296 23.75 -10.83 6.78
C ASP A 296 24.10 -10.62 8.27
N GLN A 297 23.37 -9.74 8.97
CA GLN A 297 23.59 -9.49 10.39
C GLN A 297 23.28 -10.73 11.25
N VAL A 298 22.14 -11.38 10.99
CA VAL A 298 21.76 -12.61 11.69
C VAL A 298 22.80 -13.72 11.45
N SER A 299 23.24 -13.90 10.20
CA SER A 299 24.28 -14.90 9.84
C SER A 299 25.61 -14.63 10.57
N LYS A 300 26.03 -13.37 10.67
CA LYS A 300 27.24 -12.98 11.43
C LYS A 300 27.08 -13.29 12.93
N LEU A 301 25.91 -13.04 13.50
CA LEU A 301 25.62 -13.35 14.90
C LEU A 301 25.61 -14.88 15.15
N MET A 302 24.99 -15.66 14.22
CA MET A 302 25.04 -17.13 14.27
C MET A 302 26.46 -17.63 14.25
N THR A 303 27.28 -17.12 13.33
CA THR A 303 28.71 -17.50 13.20
C THR A 303 29.48 -17.19 14.49
N LYS A 304 29.28 -16.01 15.11
CA LYS A 304 29.91 -15.64 16.38
C LYS A 304 29.53 -16.58 17.53
N LYS A 305 28.30 -17.13 17.51
CA LYS A 305 27.83 -18.13 18.50
C LYS A 305 28.12 -19.58 18.09
N HIS A 306 28.92 -19.80 17.04
CA HIS A 306 29.22 -21.14 16.51
C HIS A 306 27.97 -21.94 16.11
N ILE A 307 26.94 -21.24 15.61
CA ILE A 307 25.72 -21.84 15.05
C ILE A 307 25.95 -22.04 13.55
N HIS A 308 25.78 -23.29 13.09
CA HIS A 308 25.94 -23.63 11.68
C HIS A 308 24.77 -23.08 10.85
N ILE A 309 25.05 -22.38 9.75
CA ILE A 309 24.03 -21.70 8.93
C ILE A 309 23.29 -22.68 8.04
N VAL A 310 24.03 -23.52 7.29
CA VAL A 310 23.42 -24.50 6.37
C VAL A 310 22.62 -25.52 7.16
N GLY A 311 21.32 -25.66 6.81
CA GLY A 311 20.40 -26.53 7.52
C GLY A 311 19.85 -25.94 8.83
N ALA A 312 20.22 -24.71 9.21
CA ALA A 312 19.66 -24.04 10.37
C ALA A 312 18.15 -23.83 10.25
N ASN A 313 17.45 -23.93 11.38
CA ASN A 313 16.02 -23.66 11.47
C ASN A 313 15.81 -22.19 11.85
N ILE A 314 15.20 -21.43 11.00
CA ILE A 314 14.93 -20.01 11.19
C ILE A 314 13.43 -19.82 11.45
N LEU A 315 13.07 -19.06 12.47
CA LEU A 315 11.71 -18.60 12.71
C LEU A 315 11.60 -17.13 12.32
N ILE A 316 10.68 -16.81 11.40
CA ILE A 316 10.31 -15.43 11.10
C ILE A 316 8.92 -15.17 11.69
N MET A 317 8.81 -14.17 12.58
CA MET A 317 7.58 -13.74 13.21
C MET A 317 7.03 -12.50 12.50
N GLY A 318 5.92 -12.69 11.76
CA GLY A 318 5.29 -11.71 10.90
C GLY A 318 5.71 -11.87 9.43
N LEU A 319 4.73 -11.82 8.52
CA LEU A 319 4.92 -11.87 7.08
C LEU A 319 4.24 -10.70 6.36
N THR A 320 3.19 -10.12 6.95
CA THR A 320 2.50 -8.95 6.39
C THR A 320 3.43 -7.75 6.23
N PHE A 321 3.11 -6.83 5.33
CA PHE A 321 3.97 -5.67 5.10
C PHE A 321 3.95 -4.65 6.27
N LYS A 322 2.95 -4.72 7.15
CA LYS A 322 2.84 -3.90 8.38
C LYS A 322 2.04 -4.63 9.45
N GLU A 323 2.11 -4.11 10.67
CA GLU A 323 1.39 -4.62 11.83
C GLU A 323 -0.14 -4.56 11.68
N ASN A 324 -0.81 -5.57 12.26
CA ASN A 324 -2.28 -5.66 12.41
C ASN A 324 -3.05 -5.49 11.09
N CYS A 325 -2.51 -6.07 10.03
CA CYS A 325 -3.05 -6.00 8.68
C CYS A 325 -2.99 -7.37 8.00
N THR A 326 -3.98 -7.71 7.22
CA THR A 326 -4.05 -8.98 6.47
C THR A 326 -3.36 -8.93 5.12
N ASP A 327 -2.88 -7.77 4.69
CA ASP A 327 -2.33 -7.55 3.34
C ASP A 327 -0.86 -8.01 3.25
N LEU A 328 -0.59 -8.95 2.34
CA LEU A 328 0.73 -9.53 2.08
C LEU A 328 1.48 -8.88 0.92
N ARG A 329 0.80 -8.10 0.09
CA ARG A 329 1.35 -7.60 -1.18
C ARG A 329 2.61 -6.78 -0.97
N ASN A 330 3.66 -7.10 -1.76
CA ASN A 330 4.98 -6.47 -1.67
C ASN A 330 5.59 -6.47 -0.26
N SER A 331 5.31 -7.51 0.54
CA SER A 331 5.98 -7.65 1.84
C SER A 331 7.47 -7.89 1.65
N ARG A 332 8.31 -7.05 2.26
CA ARG A 332 9.78 -7.21 2.23
C ARG A 332 10.29 -8.29 3.18
N VAL A 333 9.41 -8.86 3.98
CA VAL A 333 9.75 -10.07 4.76
C VAL A 333 10.01 -11.26 3.85
N VAL A 334 9.38 -11.27 2.65
CA VAL A 334 9.65 -12.29 1.62
C VAL A 334 11.13 -12.31 1.23
N ASP A 335 11.77 -11.14 1.13
CA ASP A 335 13.19 -11.04 0.81
C ASP A 335 14.06 -11.75 1.87
N LEU A 336 13.68 -11.69 3.16
CA LEU A 336 14.36 -12.44 4.22
C LEU A 336 14.21 -13.95 4.02
N VAL A 337 12.99 -14.38 3.67
CA VAL A 337 12.69 -15.81 3.46
C VAL A 337 13.52 -16.38 2.30
N GLU A 338 13.55 -15.65 1.19
CA GLU A 338 14.31 -16.05 0.01
C GLU A 338 15.81 -16.10 0.30
N GLU A 339 16.34 -15.07 0.97
CA GLU A 339 17.77 -14.99 1.28
C GLU A 339 18.21 -16.09 2.26
N PHE A 340 17.44 -16.40 3.31
CA PHE A 340 17.74 -17.54 4.18
C PHE A 340 17.63 -18.88 3.44
N LYS A 341 16.70 -19.04 2.52
CA LYS A 341 16.64 -20.23 1.66
C LYS A 341 17.86 -20.35 0.75
N ASN A 342 18.39 -19.23 0.22
CA ASN A 342 19.63 -19.19 -0.55
C ASN A 342 20.84 -19.66 0.27
N PHE A 343 20.84 -19.43 1.59
CA PHE A 343 21.82 -19.98 2.53
C PHE A 343 21.53 -21.46 2.91
N ASN A 344 20.57 -22.13 2.26
CA ASN A 344 20.10 -23.47 2.58
C ASN A 344 19.59 -23.61 4.03
N CYS A 345 18.97 -22.59 4.58
CA CYS A 345 18.26 -22.69 5.86
C CYS A 345 16.84 -23.25 5.68
N ASN A 346 16.31 -23.86 6.73
CA ASN A 346 14.90 -24.20 6.86
C ASN A 346 14.17 -23.02 7.49
N VAL A 347 13.17 -22.46 6.81
CA VAL A 347 12.48 -21.26 7.27
C VAL A 347 11.03 -21.57 7.62
N ASP A 348 10.67 -21.42 8.88
CA ASP A 348 9.28 -21.41 9.35
C ASP A 348 8.80 -19.95 9.52
N ILE A 349 7.59 -19.68 9.08
CA ILE A 349 6.99 -18.36 9.16
C ILE A 349 5.70 -18.45 9.96
N TYR A 350 5.59 -17.59 10.97
CA TYR A 350 4.39 -17.46 11.79
C TYR A 350 3.84 -16.04 11.72
N ASP A 351 2.60 -15.91 11.28
CA ASP A 351 1.87 -14.64 11.27
C ASP A 351 0.39 -14.90 11.62
N PRO A 352 -0.14 -14.26 12.68
CA PRO A 352 -1.51 -14.49 13.14
C PRO A 352 -2.58 -13.81 12.25
N TRP A 353 -2.19 -12.90 11.35
CA TRP A 353 -3.10 -12.07 10.55
C TRP A 353 -3.33 -12.56 9.13
N ILE A 354 -2.53 -13.52 8.63
CA ILE A 354 -2.56 -13.92 7.23
C ILE A 354 -3.54 -15.07 6.94
N ASP A 355 -4.08 -15.07 5.74
CA ASP A 355 -4.66 -16.26 5.13
C ASP A 355 -3.54 -17.12 4.52
N LYS A 356 -3.39 -18.36 5.04
CA LYS A 356 -2.38 -19.31 4.58
C LYS A 356 -2.47 -19.63 3.08
N LYS A 357 -3.69 -19.69 2.54
CA LYS A 357 -3.90 -19.94 1.12
C LYS A 357 -3.41 -18.78 0.26
N GLN A 358 -3.58 -17.55 0.76
CA GLN A 358 -3.10 -16.36 0.08
C GLN A 358 -1.56 -16.33 0.07
N ALA A 359 -0.89 -16.64 1.18
CA ALA A 359 0.56 -16.67 1.25
C ALA A 359 1.16 -17.72 0.32
N ASP A 360 0.54 -18.90 0.24
CA ASP A 360 0.94 -19.97 -0.68
C ASP A 360 0.73 -19.56 -2.15
N HIS A 361 -0.43 -18.99 -2.47
CA HIS A 361 -0.76 -18.56 -3.83
C HIS A 361 0.14 -17.40 -4.33
N GLU A 362 0.43 -16.41 -3.47
CA GLU A 362 1.12 -15.18 -3.88
C GLU A 362 2.65 -15.35 -3.89
N TYR A 363 3.20 -16.12 -2.94
CA TYR A 363 4.65 -16.25 -2.74
C TYR A 363 5.17 -17.69 -2.70
N ASN A 364 4.32 -18.68 -2.85
CA ASN A 364 4.68 -20.09 -2.61
C ASN A 364 5.32 -20.29 -1.22
N ILE A 365 4.74 -19.62 -0.22
CA ILE A 365 5.18 -19.65 1.17
C ILE A 365 4.15 -20.38 2.01
N GLN A 366 4.58 -21.46 2.67
CA GLN A 366 3.77 -22.15 3.66
C GLN A 366 4.08 -21.62 5.06
N THR A 367 3.01 -21.29 5.80
CA THR A 367 3.11 -20.75 7.15
C THR A 367 2.70 -21.76 8.19
N ILE A 368 3.31 -21.71 9.37
CA ILE A 368 2.99 -22.57 10.49
C ILE A 368 1.85 -21.98 11.34
N GLU A 369 1.11 -22.85 12.08
CA GLU A 369 0.04 -22.40 12.95
C GLU A 369 0.55 -21.79 14.26
N LYS A 370 1.64 -22.34 14.79
CA LYS A 370 2.29 -21.87 16.02
C LYS A 370 3.78 -22.20 15.97
N PRO A 371 4.64 -21.34 16.52
CA PRO A 371 6.05 -21.65 16.69
C PRO A 371 6.27 -22.90 17.55
N ILE A 372 7.27 -23.70 17.19
CA ILE A 372 7.64 -24.93 17.91
C ILE A 372 8.72 -24.58 18.94
N LYS A 373 8.54 -25.02 20.18
CA LYS A 373 9.51 -24.76 21.25
C LYS A 373 10.83 -25.50 21.01
N ALA A 374 11.93 -24.90 21.39
CA ALA A 374 13.30 -25.44 21.34
C ALA A 374 13.73 -25.93 19.95
N LYS A 375 13.18 -25.36 18.86
CA LYS A 375 13.45 -25.78 17.48
C LYS A 375 14.45 -24.90 16.75
N TYR A 376 14.42 -23.58 16.98
CA TYR A 376 15.02 -22.62 16.08
C TYR A 376 16.44 -22.19 16.49
N ASP A 377 17.30 -22.05 15.49
CA ASP A 377 18.66 -21.54 15.60
C ASP A 377 18.70 -20.00 15.55
N ALA A 378 17.72 -19.39 14.88
CA ALA A 378 17.48 -17.95 14.93
C ALA A 378 15.98 -17.64 14.91
N ILE A 379 15.61 -16.58 15.62
CA ILE A 379 14.26 -16.04 15.69
C ILE A 379 14.34 -14.58 15.27
N ILE A 380 13.51 -14.17 14.31
CA ILE A 380 13.48 -12.81 13.76
C ILE A 380 12.09 -12.24 13.93
N ILE A 381 11.99 -11.13 14.67
CA ILE A 381 10.74 -10.36 14.79
C ILE A 381 10.72 -9.37 13.61
N ALA A 382 9.95 -9.70 12.57
CA ALA A 382 9.90 -8.93 11.33
C ALA A 382 8.76 -7.92 11.27
N VAL A 383 7.63 -8.19 11.97
CA VAL A 383 6.45 -7.32 12.03
C VAL A 383 6.00 -7.16 13.48
N ALA A 384 5.54 -5.95 13.85
CA ALA A 384 5.17 -5.61 15.22
C ALA A 384 3.66 -5.82 15.50
N HIS A 385 3.13 -7.03 15.24
CA HIS A 385 1.74 -7.36 15.60
C HIS A 385 1.49 -7.22 17.10
N ASP A 386 0.28 -6.83 17.47
CA ASP A 386 -0.06 -6.65 18.90
C ASP A 386 0.06 -7.95 19.69
N GLU A 387 -0.20 -9.10 19.06
CA GLU A 387 0.02 -10.41 19.65
C GLU A 387 1.49 -10.64 20.02
N PHE A 388 2.43 -10.12 19.24
CA PHE A 388 3.86 -10.25 19.54
C PHE A 388 4.32 -9.29 20.64
N LYS A 389 3.71 -8.10 20.75
CA LYS A 389 3.97 -7.14 21.83
C LYS A 389 3.55 -7.68 23.19
N LEU A 390 2.59 -8.61 23.23
CA LEU A 390 2.15 -9.26 24.46
C LEU A 390 3.10 -10.38 24.94
N LEU A 391 4.04 -10.81 24.09
CA LEU A 391 4.99 -11.86 24.44
C LEU A 391 6.20 -11.27 25.19
N THR A 392 6.59 -11.92 26.27
CA THR A 392 7.84 -11.60 26.95
C THR A 392 9.04 -12.15 26.16
N GLU A 393 10.22 -11.57 26.39
CA GLU A 393 11.49 -12.08 25.84
C GLU A 393 11.65 -13.59 26.12
N LYS A 394 11.39 -14.05 27.33
CA LYS A 394 11.47 -15.47 27.72
C LYS A 394 10.53 -16.36 26.89
N GLN A 395 9.33 -15.90 26.60
CA GLN A 395 8.38 -16.65 25.79
C GLN A 395 8.87 -16.77 24.34
N ILE A 396 9.37 -15.69 23.75
CA ILE A 396 9.92 -15.70 22.40
C ILE A 396 11.16 -16.60 22.35
N ARG A 397 12.10 -16.45 23.29
CA ARG A 397 13.30 -17.30 23.36
C ARG A 397 13.00 -18.78 23.61
N SER A 398 11.84 -19.10 24.19
CA SER A 398 11.45 -20.52 24.38
C SER A 398 11.25 -21.28 23.06
N TYR A 399 11.10 -20.61 21.93
CA TYR A 399 11.08 -21.22 20.63
C TYR A 399 12.48 -21.59 20.11
N GLY A 400 13.52 -20.89 20.61
CA GLY A 400 14.90 -21.15 20.23
C GLY A 400 15.49 -22.39 20.93
N LYS A 401 16.50 -22.97 20.31
CA LYS A 401 17.39 -23.96 20.92
C LYS A 401 18.12 -23.33 22.11
N SER A 402 18.86 -24.10 22.90
CA SER A 402 19.66 -23.56 24.02
C SER A 402 20.66 -22.50 23.58
N ASN A 403 21.24 -22.64 22.40
CA ASN A 403 22.08 -21.65 21.73
C ASN A 403 21.36 -21.18 20.47
N HIS A 404 20.87 -19.95 20.47
CA HIS A 404 20.13 -19.35 19.37
C HIS A 404 20.36 -17.85 19.28
N ILE A 405 19.92 -17.24 18.18
CA ILE A 405 19.88 -15.79 17.95
C ILE A 405 18.44 -15.30 18.09
N LEU A 406 18.25 -14.17 18.76
CA LEU A 406 17.02 -13.38 18.74
C LEU A 406 17.32 -12.01 18.11
N TYR A 407 16.76 -11.74 16.94
CA TYR A 407 16.93 -10.51 16.20
C TYR A 407 15.62 -9.74 16.10
N ASP A 408 15.62 -8.47 16.47
CA ASP A 408 14.42 -7.62 16.48
C ASP A 408 14.53 -6.48 15.45
N ILE A 409 13.77 -6.56 14.36
CA ILE A 409 13.71 -5.51 13.34
C ILE A 409 12.85 -4.32 13.80
N LYS A 410 11.93 -4.56 14.74
CA LYS A 410 10.80 -3.66 15.03
C LYS A 410 10.90 -2.97 16.40
N TYR A 411 11.98 -3.13 17.11
CA TYR A 411 12.21 -2.55 18.44
C TYR A 411 11.11 -2.89 19.45
N LEU A 412 10.59 -4.13 19.42
CA LEU A 412 9.62 -4.61 20.40
C LEU A 412 10.25 -4.91 21.75
N LEU A 413 11.53 -5.28 21.73
CA LEU A 413 12.30 -5.69 22.90
C LEU A 413 13.39 -4.66 23.22
N LYS A 414 13.82 -4.64 24.48
CA LYS A 414 14.98 -3.82 24.87
C LYS A 414 16.26 -4.34 24.21
N VAL A 415 17.24 -3.47 24.04
CA VAL A 415 18.54 -3.86 23.47
C VAL A 415 19.19 -5.00 24.23
N SER A 416 19.08 -5.01 25.57
CA SER A 416 19.64 -6.06 26.44
C SER A 416 18.92 -7.40 26.35
N GLU A 417 17.75 -7.45 25.74
CA GLU A 417 16.91 -8.65 25.58
C GLU A 417 17.11 -9.34 24.23
N THR A 418 17.85 -8.72 23.31
CA THR A 418 18.10 -9.23 21.95
C THR A 418 19.59 -9.50 21.72
N ASP A 419 19.89 -10.36 20.74
CA ASP A 419 21.26 -10.57 20.26
C ASP A 419 21.65 -9.53 19.20
N GLY A 420 20.65 -8.90 18.59
CA GLY A 420 20.80 -7.82 17.64
C GLY A 420 19.47 -7.22 17.27
N ARG A 421 19.53 -5.97 16.78
CA ARG A 421 18.40 -5.25 16.21
C ARG A 421 18.86 -4.33 15.08
N LEU A 422 17.91 -3.84 14.30
CA LEU A 422 18.20 -2.98 13.13
C LEU A 422 18.68 -1.59 13.56
#